data_84c264eff1bdfb2930d03b7ed63a1d85
#
_entry.id   84c264eff1bdfb2930d03b7ed63a1d85
#
_cell.length_a   1.000
_cell.length_b   1.000
_cell.length_c   1.000
_cell.angle_alpha   90.00
_cell.angle_beta   90.00
_cell.angle_gamma   90.00
#
_symmetry.space_group_name_H-M   'P 1'
#
loop_
_entity.id
_entity.type
_entity.pdbx_description
1 polymer ?
#
loop_
_entity_poly.entity_id
_entity_poly.type
_entity_poly.pdbx_seq_one_letter_code
_entity_poly.pdbx_strand_id
1 'polypeptide(L)'
;MGRATSVTILVPGPLREYCQGARELPSSAANVRDVLSELERNHPTLYRNVCDETGAVRRHINIFVNMSHMRDRDGLDTELEAGDEVIILPAVSGGRECQSV
;
A
#
# COMPACT_ATOMS: atom_id res chain seq x y z
N MET A 1 -4.11 -17.44 -21.72
CA MET A 1 -3.68 -16.70 -21.22
C MET A 1 -4.32 -16.20 -20.18
N GLY A 2 -4.07 -16.34 -19.26
CA GLY A 2 -4.67 -15.91 -18.11
C GLY A 2 -4.79 -14.43 -18.13
N ARG A 3 -5.67 -13.88 -17.37
CA ARG A 3 -5.80 -12.57 -17.31
C ARG A 3 -5.12 -12.07 -16.17
N ALA A 4 -4.13 -11.31 -16.28
CA ALA A 4 -3.44 -10.66 -15.16
C ALA A 4 -4.39 -9.67 -14.52
N THR A 5 -4.41 -9.66 -13.21
CA THR A 5 -5.10 -8.61 -12.47
C THR A 5 -4.21 -7.37 -12.55
N SER A 6 -4.71 -6.32 -13.16
CA SER A 6 -3.92 -5.11 -13.35
C SER A 6 -4.38 -4.08 -12.35
N VAL A 7 -3.58 -3.88 -11.30
CA VAL A 7 -3.89 -2.90 -10.25
C VAL A 7 -2.77 -1.88 -10.17
N THR A 8 -3.08 -0.74 -9.58
CA THR A 8 -2.12 0.34 -9.41
C THR A 8 -1.91 0.60 -7.92
N ILE A 9 -0.65 0.69 -7.52
CA ILE A 9 -0.30 1.03 -6.15
C ILE A 9 0.02 2.50 -6.12
N LEU A 10 -0.72 3.28 -5.34
CA LEU A 10 -0.47 4.72 -5.22
C LEU A 10 0.43 4.97 -4.02
N VAL A 11 1.55 5.63 -4.26
CA VAL A 11 2.56 5.88 -3.24
C VAL A 11 2.51 7.34 -2.83
N PRO A 12 2.34 7.65 -1.54
CA PRO A 12 2.26 9.03 -1.09
C PRO A 12 3.61 9.73 -1.19
N GLY A 13 3.59 11.07 -1.25
CA GLY A 13 4.79 11.85 -1.39
C GLY A 13 5.92 11.47 -0.46
N PRO A 14 5.66 11.37 0.86
CA PRO A 14 6.73 11.07 1.81
C PRO A 14 7.42 9.73 1.59
N LEU A 15 6.77 8.78 0.91
CA LEU A 15 7.35 7.47 0.68
C LEU A 15 7.92 7.28 -0.72
N ARG A 16 7.77 8.26 -1.59
CA ARG A 16 8.21 8.11 -2.98
C ARG A 16 9.71 7.98 -3.13
N GLU A 17 10.47 8.52 -2.18
CA GLU A 17 11.92 8.41 -2.25
C GLU A 17 12.38 6.97 -2.14
N TYR A 18 11.56 6.09 -1.60
CA TYR A 18 11.90 4.68 -1.45
C TYR A 18 11.59 3.86 -2.69
N CYS A 19 10.98 4.47 -3.69
CA CYS A 19 10.71 3.81 -4.95
C CYS A 19 11.06 4.75 -6.12
N GLN A 20 12.15 5.50 -5.93
CA GLN A 20 12.74 6.31 -7.00
C GLN A 20 11.81 7.42 -7.50
N GLY A 21 10.99 7.94 -6.61
CA GLY A 21 10.11 9.05 -6.94
C GLY A 21 8.82 8.66 -7.64
N ALA A 22 8.56 7.37 -7.79
CA ALA A 22 7.36 6.93 -8.49
C ALA A 22 6.11 7.22 -7.66
N ARG A 23 5.11 7.78 -8.31
CA ARG A 23 3.83 8.04 -7.66
C ARG A 23 2.91 6.83 -7.73
N GLU A 24 3.10 6.03 -8.74
CA GLU A 24 2.28 4.85 -8.97
C GLU A 24 3.17 3.69 -9.34
N LEU A 25 2.84 2.52 -8.86
CA LEU A 25 3.57 1.32 -9.21
C LEU A 25 2.57 0.31 -9.75
N PRO A 26 2.88 -0.34 -10.87
CA PRO A 26 1.97 -1.35 -11.40
C PRO A 26 2.08 -2.63 -10.60
N SER A 27 0.99 -3.39 -10.55
CA SER A 27 0.99 -4.66 -9.87
C SER A 27 0.00 -5.60 -10.57
N SER A 28 0.27 -6.88 -10.49
CA SER A 28 -0.67 -7.88 -10.96
C SER A 28 -1.10 -8.78 -9.81
N ALA A 29 -1.01 -8.27 -8.60
CA ALA A 29 -1.36 -9.04 -7.43
C ALA A 29 -2.86 -9.30 -7.36
N ALA A 30 -3.23 -10.42 -6.79
CA ALA A 30 -4.64 -10.80 -6.68
C ALA A 30 -5.25 -10.36 -5.35
N ASN A 31 -4.43 -9.97 -4.40
CA ASN A 31 -4.92 -9.48 -3.10
C ASN A 31 -3.89 -8.55 -2.49
N VAL A 32 -4.27 -7.92 -1.37
CA VAL A 32 -3.38 -6.94 -0.73
C VAL A 32 -2.09 -7.60 -0.24
N ARG A 33 -2.20 -8.81 0.30
CA ARG A 33 -1.02 -9.53 0.77
C ARG A 33 0.01 -9.69 -0.34
N ASP A 34 -0.45 -10.02 -1.55
CA ASP A 34 0.45 -10.20 -2.69
C ASP A 34 1.05 -8.87 -3.12
N VAL A 35 0.31 -7.78 -3.00
CA VAL A 35 0.85 -6.45 -3.29
C VAL A 35 2.06 -6.20 -2.39
N LEU A 36 1.92 -6.50 -1.10
CA LEU A 36 3.00 -6.27 -0.16
C LEU A 36 4.19 -7.18 -0.44
N SER A 37 3.92 -8.41 -0.86
CA SER A 37 5.00 -9.33 -1.24
C SER A 37 5.78 -8.81 -2.44
N GLU A 38 5.08 -8.21 -3.40
CA GLU A 38 5.76 -7.61 -4.55
C GLU A 38 6.61 -6.42 -4.12
N LEU A 39 6.10 -5.62 -3.19
CA LEU A 39 6.89 -4.49 -2.69
C LEU A 39 8.15 -4.99 -2.00
N GLU A 40 8.05 -6.08 -1.26
CA GLU A 40 9.21 -6.63 -0.58
C GLU A 40 10.29 -7.06 -1.57
N ARG A 41 9.88 -7.63 -2.70
CA ARG A 41 10.84 -8.09 -3.70
C ARG A 41 11.41 -6.95 -4.53
N ASN A 42 10.56 -6.01 -4.92
CA ASN A 42 10.96 -4.99 -5.89
C ASN A 42 11.36 -3.66 -5.26
N HIS A 43 10.82 -3.35 -4.10
CA HIS A 43 11.10 -2.09 -3.42
C HIS A 43 11.23 -2.35 -1.92
N PRO A 44 12.28 -3.07 -1.51
CA PRO A 44 12.39 -3.49 -0.10
C PRO A 44 12.41 -2.34 0.89
N THR A 45 13.00 -1.21 0.52
CA THR A 45 13.02 -0.08 1.43
C THR A 45 11.62 0.49 1.63
N LEU A 46 10.84 0.58 0.55
CA LEU A 46 9.46 1.01 0.67
C LEU A 46 8.68 0.01 1.53
N TYR A 47 8.88 -1.27 1.28
CA TYR A 47 8.19 -2.30 2.05
C TYR A 47 8.46 -2.15 3.55
N ARG A 48 9.71 -1.86 3.92
CA ARG A 48 10.06 -1.72 5.35
C ARG A 48 9.38 -0.52 5.98
N ASN A 49 9.05 0.48 5.19
CA ASN A 49 8.34 1.64 5.71
C ASN A 49 6.83 1.42 5.80
N VAL A 50 6.33 0.42 5.09
CA VAL A 50 4.91 0.09 5.10
C VAL A 50 4.62 -1.04 6.09
N CYS A 51 5.51 -2.02 6.15
CA CYS A 51 5.34 -3.19 7.00
C CYS A 51 6.52 -3.33 7.94
N ASP A 52 6.26 -3.93 9.09
CA ASP A 52 7.32 -4.19 10.05
C ASP A 52 7.99 -5.53 9.74
N GLU A 53 8.92 -5.94 10.59
CA GLU A 53 9.69 -7.15 10.34
C GLU A 53 8.86 -8.43 10.44
N THR A 54 7.67 -8.35 11.01
CA THR A 54 6.78 -9.51 11.07
C THR A 54 5.88 -9.60 9.86
N GLY A 55 5.94 -8.61 8.96
CA GLY A 55 5.08 -8.57 7.79
C GLY A 55 3.74 -7.88 8.02
N ALA A 56 3.52 -7.38 9.23
CA ALA A 56 2.28 -6.68 9.51
C ALA A 56 2.40 -5.22 9.09
N VAL A 57 1.31 -4.64 8.62
CA VAL A 57 1.29 -3.24 8.23
C VAL A 57 1.51 -2.39 9.48
N ARG A 58 2.42 -1.44 9.37
CA ARG A 58 2.75 -0.59 10.52
C ARG A 58 1.55 0.21 10.96
N ARG A 59 1.50 0.49 12.27
CA ARG A 59 0.38 1.15 12.87
C ARG A 59 0.01 2.48 12.25
N HIS A 60 1.01 3.23 11.79
CA HIS A 60 0.79 4.56 11.21
C HIS A 60 0.57 4.51 9.70
N ILE A 61 0.40 3.32 9.13
CA ILE A 61 0.16 3.18 7.70
C ILE A 61 -1.25 2.67 7.49
N ASN A 62 -1.96 3.31 6.59
CA ASN A 62 -3.29 2.88 6.20
C ASN A 62 -3.25 2.44 4.75
N ILE A 63 -3.91 1.34 4.44
CA ILE A 63 -3.99 0.84 3.09
C ILE A 63 -5.45 0.80 2.69
N PHE A 64 -5.76 1.48 1.58
CA PHE A 64 -7.10 1.52 1.04
C PHE A 64 -7.14 0.75 -0.26
N VAL A 65 -8.25 0.09 -0.52
CA VAL A 65 -8.52 -0.49 -1.82
C VAL A 65 -9.65 0.34 -2.38
N ASN A 66 -9.31 1.13 -3.39
CA ASN A 66 -10.19 2.16 -3.92
C ASN A 66 -10.56 3.11 -2.78
N MET A 67 -11.80 3.18 -2.38
CA MET A 67 -12.20 4.11 -1.34
C MET A 67 -12.44 3.44 0.01
N SER A 68 -12.14 2.13 0.12
CA SER A 68 -12.41 1.40 1.35
C SER A 68 -11.11 1.05 2.05
N HIS A 69 -11.02 1.35 3.35
CA HIS A 69 -9.86 0.92 4.12
C HIS A 69 -9.86 -0.61 4.14
N MET A 70 -8.69 -1.23 3.99
CA MET A 70 -8.63 -2.69 3.92
C MET A 70 -9.22 -3.34 5.17
N ARG A 71 -9.16 -2.67 6.33
CA ARG A 71 -9.73 -3.22 7.56
C ARG A 71 -11.23 -3.35 7.50
N ASP A 72 -11.88 -2.55 6.66
CA ASP A 72 -13.33 -2.61 6.49
C ASP A 72 -13.71 -3.68 5.49
N ARG A 73 -12.72 -4.39 4.98
CA ARG A 73 -12.92 -5.49 4.05
C ARG A 73 -12.27 -6.73 4.69
N ASP A 74 -11.40 -7.40 3.96
CA ASP A 74 -10.80 -8.63 4.46
C ASP A 74 -9.34 -8.46 4.89
N GLY A 75 -8.96 -7.22 5.22
CA GLY A 75 -7.59 -6.96 5.65
C GLY A 75 -6.62 -7.30 4.54
N LEU A 76 -5.56 -8.02 4.89
CA LEU A 76 -4.56 -8.41 3.90
C LEU A 76 -5.08 -9.40 2.87
N ASP A 77 -6.20 -10.06 3.17
CA ASP A 77 -6.79 -11.01 2.23
C ASP A 77 -7.82 -10.37 1.32
N THR A 78 -7.95 -9.05 1.35
CA THR A 78 -8.85 -8.33 0.46
C THR A 78 -8.48 -8.63 -0.98
N GLU A 79 -9.44 -9.13 -1.74
CA GLU A 79 -9.21 -9.48 -3.14
C GLU A 79 -9.21 -8.25 -4.02
N LEU A 80 -8.38 -8.27 -5.03
CA LEU A 80 -8.23 -7.16 -5.96
C LEU A 80 -8.69 -7.59 -7.34
N GLU A 81 -9.29 -6.64 -8.05
CA GLU A 81 -9.77 -6.88 -9.41
C GLU A 81 -9.06 -5.91 -10.35
N ALA A 82 -9.11 -6.23 -11.64
CA ALA A 82 -8.47 -5.37 -12.63
C ALA A 82 -9.03 -3.95 -12.51
N GLY A 83 -8.13 -2.99 -12.50
CA GLY A 83 -8.51 -1.58 -12.38
C GLY A 83 -8.55 -1.04 -10.97
N ASP A 84 -8.38 -1.91 -9.96
CA ASP A 84 -8.39 -1.45 -8.59
C ASP A 84 -7.14 -0.64 -8.28
N GLU A 85 -7.26 0.25 -7.31
CA GLU A 85 -6.14 1.05 -6.82
C GLU A 85 -5.89 0.71 -5.35
N VAL A 86 -4.63 0.43 -5.05
CA VAL A 86 -4.20 0.19 -3.67
C VAL A 86 -3.47 1.44 -3.22
N ILE A 87 -4.03 2.15 -2.26
CA ILE A 87 -3.51 3.44 -1.83
C ILE A 87 -2.85 3.29 -0.48
N ILE A 88 -1.58 3.66 -0.40
CA ILE A 88 -0.83 3.62 0.85
C ILE A 88 -0.80 5.03 1.40
N LEU A 89 -1.33 5.22 2.61
CA LEU A 89 -1.37 6.53 3.23
C LEU A 89 -0.79 6.47 4.64
N PRO A 90 0.24 7.25 4.94
CA PRO A 90 0.70 7.33 6.31
C PRO A 90 -0.33 8.10 7.14
N ALA A 91 -0.57 7.65 8.35
CA ALA A 91 -1.47 8.36 9.25
C ALA A 91 -0.77 9.64 9.71
N VAL A 92 -1.48 10.75 9.65
CA VAL A 92 -0.95 12.00 10.15
C VAL A 92 -1.40 12.11 11.59
N SER A 93 -0.51 12.03 12.44
CA SER A 93 -0.89 12.16 13.83
C SER A 93 -0.82 13.59 14.27
N GLY A 94 -1.08 13.74 14.33
CA GLY A 94 -0.95 14.51 14.46
C GLY A 94 -0.67 15.17 14.60
N GLY A 95 -0.59 14.94 14.19
CA GLY A 95 -0.28 15.44 14.16
C GLY A 95 -0.70 16.01 14.15
N ARG A 96 -0.77 16.00 14.24
CA ARG A 96 -1.00 16.46 14.31
C ARG A 96 -1.05 17.03 14.37
N GLU A 97 -0.81 16.94 14.31
CA GLU A 97 -0.64 17.40 14.40
C GLU A 97 -0.91 18.03 14.20
N CYS A 98 -0.89 18.20 14.10
CA CYS A 98 -0.98 18.75 14.03
C CYS A 98 -1.48 19.30 14.01
N GLN A 99 -1.52 19.33 14.03
CA GLN A 99 -1.81 19.76 14.20
C GLN A 99 -2.15 20.30 14.49
N SER A 100 -2.08 20.62 14.58
CA SER A 100 -2.18 21.08 14.98
C SER A 100 -2.40 21.60 15.22
N VAL A 101 -2.43 21.96 15.50
CA VAL A 101 -2.36 22.31 15.67
C VAL A 101 -2.44 22.46 15.81
#